data_e4b46a4ef5c2b97a3c223768c680ae76
#
_entry.id   e4b46a4ef5c2b97a3c223768c680ae76
#
_cell.length_a   1.000
_cell.length_b   1.000
_cell.length_c   1.000
_cell.angle_alpha   90.00
_cell.angle_beta   90.00
_cell.angle_gamma   90.00
#
_symmetry.space_group_name_H-M   'P 1'
#
loop_
_entity.id
_entity.type
_entity.pdbx_description
1 polymer ?
#
loop_
_entity_poly.entity_id
_entity_poly.type
_entity_poly.pdbx_seq_one_letter_code
_entity_poly.pdbx_strand_id
1 'polypeptide(L)'
;MNHFTPSRRLRLGLFVQPVGQHVSGWRLTEQLGDPTDIDWLITLAKKAEAGKFDLFFVGDALATSMYRLPSTMARLEPLTMLAALAVNTRRIGLAATASTTFSDPFTLARSFSSLDHISRGRAAWNVVTSFSSDVARNFSRSDMPDHASRYARAREFLEVADKLWRGWEAGAVQPDKATGDYFVDEKIKPINHQGEHFQVQGPLNITRSPQGRPVIIEAGSSADGQKLAAETAEVIFTASASLEEAQAFYRTQKEQVIAAGRNPDHVVIMPGVMPIIGRTREEAKALWKKLNTLVDIENGLRQLSLRFSMDLSQYPLDGPVPEVPLGEGNQSRVKLMTDMAKRENLTLRELAAVAAGSRGHRVIVGTAEDIADDFQQWLEQGGADGFNIMPAIMPEQLDLFVELVIPELCRRGLFRDEYEFATLRENLGLKVITEES
;
A
#
# COMPACT_ATOMS: atom_id res chain seq x y z
N MET A 1 -19.17 -26.48 25.25
CA MET A 1 -19.44 -25.12 24.84
C MET A 1 -18.43 -24.78 23.75
N ASN A 2 -18.87 -24.78 22.49
CA ASN A 2 -18.02 -24.41 21.37
C ASN A 2 -17.76 -22.89 21.47
N HIS A 3 -16.53 -22.51 21.81
CA HIS A 3 -16.09 -21.14 21.66
C HIS A 3 -16.01 -20.84 20.15
N PHE A 4 -17.03 -20.17 19.64
CA PHE A 4 -16.98 -19.55 18.34
C PHE A 4 -15.88 -18.46 18.42
N THR A 5 -14.68 -18.79 17.96
CA THR A 5 -13.72 -17.77 17.61
C THR A 5 -14.33 -17.02 16.41
N PRO A 6 -14.49 -15.68 16.43
CA PRO A 6 -14.98 -14.97 15.26
C PRO A 6 -14.09 -15.34 14.07
N SER A 7 -14.71 -15.81 12.98
CA SER A 7 -13.95 -16.16 11.79
C SER A 7 -13.12 -14.95 11.36
N ARG A 8 -11.82 -15.13 11.24
CA ARG A 8 -10.88 -14.09 10.79
C ARG A 8 -11.30 -13.64 9.39
N ARG A 9 -11.61 -12.34 9.23
CA ARG A 9 -12.05 -11.78 7.95
C ARG A 9 -10.89 -11.08 7.25
N LEU A 10 -10.89 -11.13 5.93
CA LEU A 10 -9.95 -10.42 5.07
C LEU A 10 -10.09 -8.90 5.20
N ARG A 11 -8.96 -8.20 5.01
CA ARG A 11 -8.90 -6.76 4.77
C ARG A 11 -8.52 -6.54 3.31
N LEU A 12 -9.22 -5.65 2.61
CA LEU A 12 -8.99 -5.41 1.19
C LEU A 12 -8.65 -3.94 0.94
N GLY A 13 -7.47 -3.70 0.38
CA GLY A 13 -7.06 -2.41 -0.15
C GLY A 13 -7.12 -2.42 -1.68
N LEU A 14 -7.54 -1.32 -2.29
CA LEU A 14 -7.32 -1.08 -3.72
C LEU A 14 -6.01 -0.29 -3.86
N PHE A 15 -4.95 -0.93 -4.39
CA PHE A 15 -3.74 -0.22 -4.77
C PHE A 15 -3.97 0.44 -6.13
N VAL A 16 -4.07 1.76 -6.11
CA VAL A 16 -4.56 2.51 -7.27
C VAL A 16 -3.47 2.76 -8.29
N GLN A 17 -3.68 2.19 -9.46
CA GLN A 17 -2.99 2.56 -10.69
C GLN A 17 -4.08 3.00 -11.67
N PRO A 18 -4.24 4.30 -11.94
CA PRO A 18 -5.44 4.83 -12.60
C PRO A 18 -5.76 4.26 -13.99
N VAL A 19 -4.75 3.72 -14.68
CA VAL A 19 -4.90 3.06 -15.98
C VAL A 19 -4.58 1.55 -15.94
N GLY A 20 -4.57 0.96 -14.74
CA GLY A 20 -4.29 -0.45 -14.50
C GLY A 20 -2.86 -0.74 -14.05
N GLN A 21 -2.73 -1.83 -13.28
CA GLN A 21 -1.43 -2.30 -12.74
C GLN A 21 -0.54 -2.91 -13.82
N HIS A 22 -1.13 -3.66 -14.77
CA HIS A 22 -0.37 -4.26 -15.86
C HIS A 22 0.13 -3.17 -16.82
N VAL A 23 1.41 -3.22 -17.19
CA VAL A 23 2.04 -2.16 -18.02
C VAL A 23 1.35 -1.96 -19.37
N SER A 24 0.66 -2.97 -19.86
CA SER A 24 -0.13 -2.93 -21.10
C SER A 24 -1.64 -2.83 -20.87
N GLY A 25 -2.10 -2.74 -19.62
CA GLY A 25 -3.53 -2.77 -19.28
C GLY A 25 -4.32 -1.66 -19.99
N TRP A 26 -3.76 -0.46 -20.01
CA TRP A 26 -4.34 0.71 -20.67
C TRP A 26 -4.64 0.52 -22.18
N ARG A 27 -3.98 -0.45 -22.84
CA ARG A 27 -4.19 -0.77 -24.26
C ARG A 27 -5.43 -1.64 -24.51
N LEU A 28 -6.02 -2.19 -23.47
CA LEU A 28 -7.17 -3.10 -23.56
C LEU A 28 -8.43 -2.55 -22.91
N THR A 29 -8.35 -1.42 -22.22
CA THR A 29 -9.53 -0.78 -21.63
C THR A 29 -10.43 -0.14 -22.69
N GLU A 30 -11.73 -0.20 -22.48
CA GLU A 30 -12.72 0.53 -23.27
C GLU A 30 -12.89 1.97 -22.76
N GLN A 31 -12.52 2.23 -21.48
CA GLN A 31 -12.58 3.54 -20.83
C GLN A 31 -11.20 3.98 -20.37
N LEU A 32 -10.42 4.55 -21.30
CA LEU A 32 -9.11 5.08 -20.92
C LEU A 32 -9.26 6.33 -20.04
N GLY A 33 -8.98 6.16 -18.74
CA GLY A 33 -8.96 7.28 -17.80
C GLY A 33 -7.67 8.09 -17.87
N ASP A 34 -7.74 9.34 -17.47
CA ASP A 34 -6.57 10.20 -17.25
C ASP A 34 -6.13 10.11 -15.77
N PRO A 35 -4.85 9.78 -15.49
CA PRO A 35 -4.32 9.75 -14.12
C PRO A 35 -4.43 11.08 -13.35
N THR A 36 -4.63 12.19 -14.04
CA THR A 36 -4.77 13.54 -13.46
C THR A 36 -6.21 14.06 -13.47
N ASP A 37 -7.16 13.29 -14.01
CA ASP A 37 -8.59 13.61 -13.97
C ASP A 37 -9.20 13.21 -12.62
N ILE A 38 -9.63 14.21 -11.85
CA ILE A 38 -10.23 13.98 -10.52
C ILE A 38 -11.56 13.23 -10.60
N ASP A 39 -12.38 13.45 -11.63
CA ASP A 39 -13.68 12.78 -11.79
C ASP A 39 -13.48 11.29 -12.08
N TRP A 40 -12.44 10.94 -12.82
CA TRP A 40 -12.02 9.55 -13.01
C TRP A 40 -11.63 8.89 -11.69
N LEU A 41 -10.78 9.56 -10.89
CA LEU A 41 -10.33 9.04 -9.60
C LEU A 41 -11.47 8.92 -8.59
N ILE A 42 -12.42 9.87 -8.58
CA ILE A 42 -13.66 9.79 -7.78
C ILE A 42 -14.49 8.57 -8.21
N THR A 43 -14.59 8.32 -9.52
CA THR A 43 -15.31 7.15 -10.04
C THR A 43 -14.71 5.85 -9.53
N LEU A 44 -13.37 5.69 -9.60
CA LEU A 44 -12.66 4.52 -9.08
C LEU A 44 -12.84 4.36 -7.56
N ALA A 45 -12.77 5.46 -6.81
CA ALA A 45 -12.96 5.44 -5.36
C ALA A 45 -14.37 5.01 -4.96
N LYS A 46 -15.40 5.50 -5.66
CA LYS A 46 -16.79 5.08 -5.45
C LYS A 46 -17.02 3.60 -5.80
N LYS A 47 -16.40 3.09 -6.87
CA LYS A 47 -16.47 1.66 -7.21
C LYS A 47 -15.84 0.80 -6.09
N ALA A 48 -14.66 1.18 -5.59
CA ALA A 48 -14.01 0.48 -4.47
C ALA A 48 -14.85 0.57 -3.18
N GLU A 49 -15.44 1.72 -2.88
CA GLU A 49 -16.34 1.89 -1.73
C GLU A 49 -17.60 1.02 -1.86
N ALA A 50 -18.19 0.92 -3.04
CA ALA A 50 -19.32 0.04 -3.31
C ALA A 50 -18.95 -1.44 -3.07
N GLY A 51 -17.73 -1.86 -3.40
CA GLY A 51 -17.15 -3.15 -3.09
C GLY A 51 -16.69 -3.33 -1.64
N LYS A 52 -16.93 -2.36 -0.76
CA LYS A 52 -16.59 -2.39 0.67
C LYS A 52 -15.09 -2.54 0.97
N PHE A 53 -14.23 -2.08 0.07
CA PHE A 53 -12.78 -2.06 0.32
C PHE A 53 -12.44 -1.24 1.56
N ASP A 54 -11.44 -1.70 2.32
CA ASP A 54 -10.93 -0.98 3.49
C ASP A 54 -10.16 0.28 3.10
N LEU A 55 -9.38 0.22 2.02
CA LEU A 55 -8.43 1.25 1.62
C LEU A 55 -8.51 1.58 0.13
N PHE A 56 -8.50 2.87 -0.19
CA PHE A 56 -8.06 3.42 -1.47
C PHE A 56 -6.60 3.87 -1.28
N PHE A 57 -5.66 3.06 -1.75
CA PHE A 57 -4.24 3.21 -1.45
C PHE A 57 -3.48 3.79 -2.63
N VAL A 58 -2.88 4.96 -2.44
CA VAL A 58 -2.18 5.71 -3.48
C VAL A 58 -0.67 5.67 -3.22
N GLY A 59 0.02 4.90 -4.07
CA GLY A 59 1.48 4.94 -4.11
C GLY A 59 1.99 6.21 -4.80
N ASP A 60 3.09 6.77 -4.30
CA ASP A 60 3.72 7.94 -4.90
C ASP A 60 5.24 7.84 -4.96
N ALA A 61 5.81 8.59 -5.89
CA ALA A 61 7.24 8.83 -6.00
C ALA A 61 7.46 10.27 -6.47
N LEU A 62 8.38 10.98 -5.82
CA LEU A 62 8.64 12.41 -6.03
C LEU A 62 9.56 12.66 -7.25
N ALA A 63 9.46 11.80 -8.26
CA ALA A 63 10.13 11.93 -9.54
C ALA A 63 9.35 11.19 -10.64
N THR A 64 9.51 11.63 -11.88
CA THR A 64 8.96 10.96 -13.04
C THR A 64 9.67 9.63 -13.28
N SER A 65 8.93 8.59 -13.59
CA SER A 65 9.51 7.27 -13.85
C SER A 65 10.32 7.24 -15.16
N MET A 66 11.57 6.83 -15.09
CA MET A 66 12.40 6.59 -16.28
C MET A 66 11.86 5.50 -17.20
N TYR A 67 11.00 4.61 -16.69
CA TYR A 67 10.39 3.52 -17.46
C TYR A 67 9.17 3.95 -18.27
N ARG A 68 8.75 5.19 -18.20
CA ARG A 68 7.61 5.77 -18.94
C ARG A 68 6.34 4.93 -18.83
N LEU A 69 6.07 4.40 -17.64
CA LEU A 69 4.85 3.64 -17.38
C LEU A 69 3.68 4.61 -17.18
N PRO A 70 2.58 4.48 -17.93
CA PRO A 70 1.48 5.45 -17.90
C PRO A 70 0.97 5.80 -16.51
N SER A 71 0.77 4.81 -15.65
CA SER A 71 0.30 5.01 -14.27
C SER A 71 1.32 5.66 -13.31
N THR A 72 2.58 5.88 -13.74
CA THR A 72 3.64 6.42 -12.88
C THR A 72 4.30 7.68 -13.44
N MET A 73 4.02 8.02 -14.70
CA MET A 73 4.57 9.21 -15.36
C MET A 73 3.92 10.51 -14.87
N ALA A 74 2.60 10.49 -14.72
CA ALA A 74 1.81 11.63 -14.27
C ALA A 74 0.80 11.16 -13.22
N ARG A 75 0.62 11.95 -12.17
CA ARG A 75 -0.36 11.70 -11.10
C ARG A 75 -0.61 12.99 -10.32
N LEU A 76 -1.77 13.08 -9.70
CA LEU A 76 -2.03 14.11 -8.72
C LEU A 76 -1.25 13.82 -7.43
N GLU A 77 -0.91 14.87 -6.68
CA GLU A 77 -0.30 14.74 -5.36
C GLU A 77 -1.29 14.05 -4.41
N PRO A 78 -0.86 13.02 -3.66
CA PRO A 78 -1.79 12.16 -2.93
C PRO A 78 -2.67 12.86 -1.90
N LEU A 79 -2.14 13.77 -1.08
CA LEU A 79 -2.94 14.40 0.00
C LEU A 79 -4.01 15.34 -0.54
N THR A 80 -3.67 16.15 -1.55
CA THR A 80 -4.64 17.06 -2.20
C THR A 80 -5.71 16.29 -2.96
N MET A 81 -5.32 15.23 -3.66
CA MET A 81 -6.25 14.35 -4.35
C MET A 81 -7.19 13.64 -3.36
N LEU A 82 -6.65 13.03 -2.30
CA LEU A 82 -7.45 12.31 -1.31
C LEU A 82 -8.37 13.24 -0.52
N ALA A 83 -8.02 14.52 -0.33
CA ALA A 83 -8.95 15.51 0.24
C ALA A 83 -10.19 15.70 -0.65
N ALA A 84 -10.02 15.73 -1.97
CA ALA A 84 -11.14 15.78 -2.91
C ALA A 84 -11.96 14.45 -2.90
N LEU A 85 -11.31 13.30 -2.81
CA LEU A 85 -12.00 12.02 -2.69
C LEU A 85 -12.75 11.88 -1.36
N ALA A 86 -12.21 12.45 -0.26
CA ALA A 86 -12.80 12.39 1.06
C ALA A 86 -14.22 12.95 1.12
N VAL A 87 -14.51 14.03 0.37
CA VAL A 87 -15.83 14.64 0.32
C VAL A 87 -16.77 13.96 -0.67
N ASN A 88 -16.25 13.10 -1.53
CA ASN A 88 -17.00 12.32 -2.53
C ASN A 88 -17.24 10.86 -2.11
N THR A 89 -16.65 10.40 -1.01
CA THR A 89 -16.81 9.08 -0.42
C THR A 89 -17.24 9.19 1.04
N ARG A 90 -17.68 8.10 1.66
CA ARG A 90 -18.24 8.12 3.02
C ARG A 90 -17.57 7.12 3.98
N ARG A 91 -17.03 6.03 3.48
CA ARG A 91 -16.66 4.86 4.29
C ARG A 91 -15.24 4.36 4.01
N ILE A 92 -14.80 4.33 2.75
CA ILE A 92 -13.49 3.82 2.36
C ILE A 92 -12.36 4.64 2.96
N GLY A 93 -11.34 3.97 3.48
CA GLY A 93 -10.11 4.58 3.97
C GLY A 93 -9.27 5.19 2.85
N LEU A 94 -8.54 6.24 3.14
CA LEU A 94 -7.80 7.06 2.19
C LEU A 94 -6.32 7.07 2.57
N ALA A 95 -5.51 6.27 1.88
CA ALA A 95 -4.10 6.08 2.19
C ALA A 95 -3.20 6.84 1.21
N ALA A 96 -2.52 7.88 1.71
CA ALA A 96 -1.57 8.69 0.97
C ALA A 96 -0.13 8.24 1.24
N THR A 97 0.69 8.12 0.20
CA THR A 97 2.15 7.98 0.34
C THR A 97 2.80 9.33 0.55
N ALA A 98 3.66 9.44 1.57
CA ALA A 98 4.48 10.62 1.78
C ALA A 98 5.86 10.25 2.37
N SER A 99 6.90 10.98 1.93
CA SER A 99 8.30 10.69 2.25
C SER A 99 8.77 11.39 3.52
N THR A 100 9.36 10.64 4.44
CA THR A 100 10.04 11.20 5.62
C THR A 100 11.36 11.88 5.28
N THR A 101 11.99 11.52 4.15
CA THR A 101 13.29 12.07 3.75
C THR A 101 13.18 13.48 3.21
N PHE A 102 12.09 13.79 2.50
CA PHE A 102 11.92 15.07 1.78
C PHE A 102 10.76 15.92 2.31
N SER A 103 10.21 15.57 3.46
CA SER A 103 9.13 16.33 4.12
C SER A 103 9.56 16.84 5.48
N ASP A 104 8.74 17.73 6.04
CA ASP A 104 8.86 18.25 7.40
C ASP A 104 7.78 17.63 8.29
N PRO A 105 8.11 17.16 9.52
CA PRO A 105 7.16 16.43 10.36
C PRO A 105 5.98 17.28 10.84
N PHE A 106 6.16 18.57 11.12
CA PHE A 106 5.06 19.45 11.52
C PHE A 106 4.06 19.65 10.37
N THR A 107 4.58 19.96 9.20
CA THR A 107 3.75 20.17 8.00
C THR A 107 2.97 18.90 7.63
N LEU A 108 3.64 17.75 7.64
CA LEU A 108 3.03 16.49 7.23
C LEU A 108 2.01 16.01 8.27
N ALA A 109 2.34 16.08 9.56
CA ALA A 109 1.40 15.73 10.63
C ALA A 109 0.12 16.58 10.57
N ARG A 110 0.27 17.90 10.32
CA ARG A 110 -0.86 18.81 10.14
C ARG A 110 -1.71 18.45 8.90
N SER A 111 -1.07 18.15 7.78
CA SER A 111 -1.78 17.79 6.55
C SER A 111 -2.58 16.50 6.70
N PHE A 112 -2.01 15.47 7.32
CA PHE A 112 -2.73 14.22 7.61
C PHE A 112 -3.84 14.40 8.64
N SER A 113 -3.67 15.25 9.66
CA SER A 113 -4.76 15.60 10.57
C SER A 113 -5.90 16.29 9.83
N SER A 114 -5.59 17.20 8.91
CA SER A 114 -6.59 17.86 8.07
C SER A 114 -7.37 16.85 7.22
N LEU A 115 -6.65 15.91 6.56
CA LEU A 115 -7.29 14.85 5.79
C LEU A 115 -8.17 13.96 6.68
N ASP A 116 -7.72 13.66 7.91
CA ASP A 116 -8.50 12.84 8.84
C ASP A 116 -9.79 13.54 9.30
N HIS A 117 -9.74 14.84 9.55
CA HIS A 117 -10.95 15.65 9.81
C HIS A 117 -11.90 15.69 8.61
N ILE A 118 -11.37 16.02 7.42
CA ILE A 118 -12.17 16.11 6.18
C ILE A 118 -12.83 14.75 5.88
N SER A 119 -12.10 13.67 6.05
CA SER A 119 -12.58 12.31 5.80
C SER A 119 -13.40 11.72 6.96
N ARG A 120 -13.47 12.38 8.11
CA ARG A 120 -14.16 11.90 9.32
C ARG A 120 -13.56 10.60 9.87
N GLY A 121 -12.25 10.56 10.01
CA GLY A 121 -11.54 9.43 10.61
C GLY A 121 -11.18 8.32 9.62
N ARG A 122 -10.84 8.65 8.36
CA ARG A 122 -10.51 7.65 7.35
C ARG A 122 -9.12 7.80 6.73
N ALA A 123 -8.28 8.72 7.26
CA ALA A 123 -6.94 8.94 6.74
C ALA A 123 -5.96 7.84 7.15
N ALA A 124 -5.06 7.49 6.22
CA ALA A 124 -3.90 6.65 6.47
C ALA A 124 -2.65 7.23 5.76
N TRP A 125 -1.49 7.02 6.36
CA TRP A 125 -0.21 7.44 5.83
C TRP A 125 0.67 6.24 5.49
N ASN A 126 0.96 6.05 4.21
CA ASN A 126 2.01 5.12 3.77
C ASN A 126 3.36 5.84 3.86
N VAL A 127 4.13 5.46 4.87
CA VAL A 127 5.43 6.03 5.20
C VAL A 127 6.49 5.44 4.27
N VAL A 128 7.22 6.31 3.58
CA VAL A 128 8.34 5.90 2.74
C VAL A 128 9.59 6.72 3.03
N THR A 129 10.76 6.10 2.90
CA THR A 129 12.06 6.78 3.05
C THR A 129 12.64 7.26 1.72
N SER A 130 11.94 7.00 0.59
CA SER A 130 12.44 7.18 -0.78
C SER A 130 13.79 6.47 -1.02
N PHE A 131 14.19 6.26 -2.27
CA PHE A 131 15.45 5.54 -2.55
C PHE A 131 16.12 5.95 -3.87
N SER A 132 15.52 6.86 -4.65
CA SER A 132 16.01 7.21 -5.99
C SER A 132 16.79 8.51 -5.97
N SER A 133 17.97 8.53 -6.59
CA SER A 133 18.78 9.73 -6.82
C SER A 133 18.04 10.77 -7.68
N ASP A 134 17.10 10.33 -8.56
CA ASP A 134 16.27 11.25 -9.32
C ASP A 134 15.37 12.09 -8.40
N VAL A 135 14.87 11.48 -7.32
CA VAL A 135 14.11 12.19 -6.29
C VAL A 135 15.02 13.21 -5.58
N ALA A 136 16.22 12.81 -5.15
CA ALA A 136 17.12 13.69 -4.43
C ALA A 136 17.44 14.99 -5.20
N ARG A 137 17.62 14.87 -6.52
CA ARG A 137 17.89 16.04 -7.39
C ARG A 137 16.73 17.04 -7.46
N ASN A 138 15.49 16.59 -7.28
CA ASN A 138 14.33 17.48 -7.19
C ASN A 138 14.27 18.27 -5.87
N PHE A 139 15.07 17.86 -4.86
CA PHE A 139 15.13 18.49 -3.54
C PHE A 139 16.52 19.09 -3.24
N SER A 140 17.19 19.59 -4.26
CA SER A 140 18.51 20.29 -4.16
C SER A 140 19.63 19.44 -3.55
N ARG A 141 19.57 18.13 -3.72
CA ARG A 141 20.61 17.19 -3.30
C ARG A 141 21.18 16.46 -4.50
N SER A 142 22.51 16.26 -4.50
CA SER A 142 23.18 15.52 -5.57
C SER A 142 22.84 14.02 -5.55
N ASP A 143 22.62 13.47 -4.35
CA ASP A 143 22.31 12.05 -4.16
C ASP A 143 21.46 11.83 -2.91
N MET A 144 20.97 10.60 -2.74
CA MET A 144 20.24 10.18 -1.56
C MET A 144 21.15 10.09 -0.34
N PRO A 145 20.67 10.44 0.86
CA PRO A 145 21.33 10.03 2.09
C PRO A 145 21.47 8.50 2.14
N ASP A 146 22.46 8.01 2.85
CA ASP A 146 22.67 6.57 3.03
C ASP A 146 21.46 5.90 3.68
N HIS A 147 21.39 4.58 3.55
CA HIS A 147 20.23 3.80 3.99
C HIS A 147 19.97 3.94 5.50
N ALA A 148 21.00 3.84 6.34
CA ALA A 148 20.88 3.91 7.79
C ALA A 148 20.40 5.28 8.27
N SER A 149 20.97 6.35 7.73
CA SER A 149 20.58 7.73 8.01
C SER A 149 19.11 8.01 7.65
N ARG A 150 18.63 7.47 6.53
CA ARG A 150 17.19 7.62 6.15
C ARG A 150 16.26 6.96 7.14
N TYR A 151 16.59 5.77 7.64
CA TYR A 151 15.76 5.07 8.61
C TYR A 151 15.85 5.67 10.01
N ALA A 152 17.02 6.18 10.43
CA ALA A 152 17.17 6.92 11.67
C ALA A 152 16.28 8.19 11.66
N ARG A 153 16.37 8.97 10.58
CA ARG A 153 15.50 10.13 10.37
C ARG A 153 14.02 9.77 10.33
N ALA A 154 13.65 8.68 9.66
CA ALA A 154 12.24 8.24 9.58
C ALA A 154 11.68 7.87 10.95
N ARG A 155 12.46 7.20 11.80
CA ARG A 155 12.06 6.87 13.17
C ARG A 155 11.78 8.12 13.99
N GLU A 156 12.69 9.08 13.98
CA GLU A 156 12.51 10.35 14.69
C GLU A 156 11.33 11.15 14.11
N PHE A 157 11.18 11.15 12.78
CA PHE A 157 10.03 11.80 12.11
C PHE A 157 8.69 11.26 12.62
N LEU A 158 8.54 9.93 12.69
CA LEU A 158 7.33 9.28 13.18
C LEU A 158 7.09 9.57 14.67
N GLU A 159 8.15 9.60 15.49
CA GLU A 159 8.07 10.00 16.89
C GLU A 159 7.54 11.43 17.05
N VAL A 160 8.08 12.37 16.27
CA VAL A 160 7.63 13.78 16.28
C VAL A 160 6.18 13.88 15.82
N ALA A 161 5.81 13.20 14.76
CA ALA A 161 4.44 13.20 14.25
C ALA A 161 3.44 12.63 15.27
N ASP A 162 3.78 11.52 15.93
CA ASP A 162 2.93 10.92 16.98
C ASP A 162 2.76 11.87 18.17
N LYS A 163 3.83 12.51 18.66
CA LYS A 163 3.77 13.53 19.69
C LYS A 163 2.88 14.72 19.30
N LEU A 164 3.00 15.18 18.06
CA LEU A 164 2.19 16.28 17.54
C LEU A 164 0.70 15.94 17.51
N TRP A 165 0.33 14.74 17.10
CA TRP A 165 -1.08 14.27 17.09
C TRP A 165 -1.65 14.12 18.48
N ARG A 166 -0.82 13.82 19.50
CA ARG A 166 -1.22 13.72 20.91
C ARG A 166 -1.22 15.07 21.64
N GLY A 167 -0.66 16.12 21.04
CA GLY A 167 -0.57 17.45 21.66
C GLY A 167 -1.93 18.10 21.96
N TRP A 168 -3.00 17.63 21.33
CA TRP A 168 -4.39 17.98 21.66
C TRP A 168 -5.08 16.78 22.28
N GLU A 169 -5.41 16.87 23.57
CA GLU A 169 -6.18 15.83 24.25
C GLU A 169 -7.68 15.92 23.86
N ALA A 170 -8.40 14.81 24.03
CA ALA A 170 -9.84 14.82 23.81
C ALA A 170 -10.53 15.81 24.77
N GLY A 171 -11.55 16.50 24.26
CA GLY A 171 -12.24 17.52 25.04
C GLY A 171 -11.44 18.80 25.28
N ALA A 172 -10.37 19.08 24.56
CA ALA A 172 -9.66 20.36 24.61
C ALA A 172 -10.49 21.54 24.06
N VAL A 173 -11.48 21.26 23.21
CA VAL A 173 -12.43 22.26 22.70
C VAL A 173 -13.72 22.19 23.52
N GLN A 174 -13.95 23.18 24.39
CA GLN A 174 -15.12 23.27 25.24
C GLN A 174 -15.60 24.75 25.34
N PRO A 175 -16.29 25.23 24.27
CA PRO A 175 -16.72 26.63 24.24
C PRO A 175 -17.70 26.98 25.37
N ASP A 176 -17.32 27.89 26.25
CA ASP A 176 -18.17 28.49 27.24
C ASP A 176 -18.47 29.96 26.87
N LYS A 177 -19.69 30.22 26.45
CA LYS A 177 -20.12 31.60 26.09
C LYS A 177 -20.25 32.56 27.28
N ALA A 178 -20.36 32.03 28.50
CA ALA A 178 -20.51 32.87 29.68
C ALA A 178 -19.17 33.41 30.18
N THR A 179 -18.13 32.56 30.17
CA THR A 179 -16.77 32.96 30.56
C THR A 179 -15.97 33.53 29.39
N GLY A 180 -16.30 33.16 28.14
CA GLY A 180 -15.55 33.50 26.94
C GLY A 180 -14.42 32.52 26.62
N ASP A 181 -14.27 31.44 27.40
CA ASP A 181 -13.29 30.40 27.18
C ASP A 181 -13.74 29.49 26.03
N TYR A 182 -12.83 29.19 25.11
CA TYR A 182 -13.11 28.31 23.99
C TYR A 182 -12.38 26.97 24.11
N PHE A 183 -11.23 26.98 24.78
CA PHE A 183 -10.34 25.83 24.95
C PHE A 183 -10.10 25.57 26.46
N VAL A 184 -9.75 24.30 26.73
CA VAL A 184 -9.18 23.87 28.01
C VAL A 184 -7.66 23.84 27.84
N ASP A 185 -6.97 24.89 28.30
CA ASP A 185 -5.54 25.11 28.03
C ASP A 185 -4.64 23.94 28.49
N GLU A 186 -5.00 23.32 29.64
CA GLU A 186 -4.25 22.18 30.19
C GLU A 186 -4.27 20.93 29.26
N LYS A 187 -5.21 20.89 28.32
CA LYS A 187 -5.36 19.82 27.32
C LYS A 187 -4.65 20.12 26.02
N ILE A 188 -3.93 21.24 25.92
CA ILE A 188 -3.19 21.65 24.72
C ILE A 188 -1.72 21.77 25.11
N LYS A 189 -0.91 20.78 24.70
CA LYS A 189 0.46 20.64 25.20
C LYS A 189 1.49 20.81 24.08
N PRO A 190 2.46 21.72 24.23
CA PRO A 190 3.62 21.74 23.36
C PRO A 190 4.42 20.45 23.53
N ILE A 191 5.00 19.94 22.44
CA ILE A 191 5.77 18.69 22.48
C ILE A 191 7.23 18.94 22.88
N ASN A 192 7.77 20.12 22.62
CA ASN A 192 9.15 20.57 22.91
C ASN A 192 10.19 19.50 22.51
N HIS A 193 10.02 18.87 21.35
CA HIS A 193 10.94 17.84 20.89
C HIS A 193 12.31 18.42 20.54
N GLN A 194 13.37 17.78 21.03
CA GLN A 194 14.76 18.06 20.74
C GLN A 194 15.44 16.75 20.39
N GLY A 195 15.74 16.54 19.12
CA GLY A 195 16.34 15.31 18.60
C GLY A 195 17.53 15.58 17.68
N GLU A 196 18.07 14.53 17.10
CA GLU A 196 19.20 14.60 16.18
C GLU A 196 18.83 15.26 14.84
N HIS A 197 17.63 14.97 14.35
CA HIS A 197 17.17 15.42 13.04
C HIS A 197 16.15 16.56 13.11
N PHE A 198 15.44 16.70 14.23
CA PHE A 198 14.34 17.65 14.36
C PHE A 198 14.31 18.38 15.69
N GLN A 199 13.88 19.64 15.63
CA GLN A 199 13.56 20.45 16.78
C GLN A 199 12.18 21.08 16.56
N VAL A 200 11.18 20.64 17.34
CA VAL A 200 9.77 20.99 17.09
C VAL A 200 9.10 21.33 18.41
N GLN A 201 8.65 22.57 18.56
CA GLN A 201 7.96 23.02 19.76
C GLN A 201 6.53 22.45 19.84
N GLY A 202 5.75 22.45 18.76
CA GLY A 202 4.33 22.14 18.81
C GLY A 202 3.54 23.14 19.67
N PRO A 203 2.27 22.82 20.01
CA PRO A 203 1.47 21.74 19.42
C PRO A 203 1.10 22.05 17.97
N LEU A 204 0.38 21.12 17.31
CA LEU A 204 -0.27 21.44 16.04
C LEU A 204 -1.32 22.54 16.23
N ASN A 205 -1.55 23.33 15.19
CA ASN A 205 -2.65 24.30 15.14
C ASN A 205 -3.94 23.69 14.51
N ILE A 206 -4.19 22.44 14.87
CA ILE A 206 -5.41 21.68 14.50
C ILE A 206 -5.74 20.75 15.67
N THR A 207 -7.00 20.59 15.95
CA THR A 207 -7.50 19.76 17.05
C THR A 207 -7.26 18.28 16.80
N ARG A 208 -7.38 17.45 17.85
CA ARG A 208 -7.32 16.00 17.77
C ARG A 208 -8.26 15.49 16.67
N SER A 209 -7.75 14.65 15.80
CA SER A 209 -8.53 14.09 14.70
C SER A 209 -9.45 12.94 15.15
N PRO A 210 -10.51 12.60 14.37
CA PRO A 210 -11.55 11.66 14.80
C PRO A 210 -11.05 10.27 15.21
N GLN A 211 -9.99 9.74 14.54
CA GLN A 211 -9.39 8.46 14.93
C GLN A 211 -8.12 8.61 15.79
N GLY A 212 -7.88 9.81 16.34
CA GLY A 212 -6.72 10.14 17.19
C GLY A 212 -5.46 10.44 16.40
N ARG A 213 -5.14 9.66 15.42
CA ARG A 213 -4.10 9.87 14.41
C ARG A 213 -4.39 9.04 13.16
N PRO A 214 -3.81 9.36 12.00
CA PRO A 214 -3.91 8.54 10.81
C PRO A 214 -3.40 7.11 11.05
N VAL A 215 -3.95 6.13 10.33
CA VAL A 215 -3.40 4.76 10.33
C VAL A 215 -2.03 4.77 9.64
N ILE A 216 -1.04 4.17 10.27
CA ILE A 216 0.33 4.11 9.74
C ILE A 216 0.50 2.85 8.91
N ILE A 217 0.88 3.04 7.65
CA ILE A 217 1.17 1.96 6.69
C ILE A 217 2.65 2.00 6.35
N GLU A 218 3.30 0.86 6.26
CA GLU A 218 4.68 0.75 5.79
C GLU A 218 4.85 -0.40 4.80
N ALA A 219 5.85 -0.28 3.92
CA ALA A 219 6.11 -1.24 2.83
C ALA A 219 7.59 -1.67 2.76
N GLY A 220 8.32 -1.59 3.87
CA GLY A 220 9.74 -1.90 3.93
C GLY A 220 10.02 -3.40 3.89
N SER A 221 10.85 -3.85 2.93
CA SER A 221 11.30 -5.26 2.85
C SER A 221 12.72 -5.47 3.38
N SER A 222 13.51 -4.41 3.60
CA SER A 222 14.84 -4.47 4.23
C SER A 222 14.74 -4.73 5.73
N ALA A 223 15.82 -5.21 6.35
CA ALA A 223 15.86 -5.43 7.79
C ALA A 223 15.48 -4.18 8.61
N ASP A 224 16.02 -3.01 8.24
CA ASP A 224 15.67 -1.73 8.89
C ASP A 224 14.21 -1.35 8.65
N GLY A 225 13.68 -1.61 7.44
CA GLY A 225 12.27 -1.37 7.12
C GLY A 225 11.33 -2.27 7.92
N GLN A 226 11.64 -3.56 8.02
CA GLN A 226 10.87 -4.50 8.84
C GLN A 226 10.90 -4.13 10.32
N LYS A 227 12.07 -3.68 10.83
CA LYS A 227 12.21 -3.21 12.21
C LYS A 227 11.38 -1.96 12.46
N LEU A 228 11.45 -0.95 11.58
CA LEU A 228 10.64 0.26 11.70
C LEU A 228 9.15 -0.08 11.66
N ALA A 229 8.72 -0.94 10.72
CA ALA A 229 7.35 -1.40 10.62
C ALA A 229 6.88 -2.14 11.89
N ALA A 230 7.73 -2.97 12.49
CA ALA A 230 7.40 -3.64 13.75
C ALA A 230 7.19 -2.65 14.91
N GLU A 231 7.93 -1.53 14.93
CA GLU A 231 7.84 -0.49 15.94
C GLU A 231 6.63 0.43 15.74
N THR A 232 6.19 0.69 14.51
CA THR A 232 5.31 1.82 14.20
C THR A 232 4.11 1.47 13.32
N ALA A 233 4.22 0.54 12.36
CA ALA A 233 3.16 0.25 11.40
C ALA A 233 1.94 -0.43 12.02
N GLU A 234 0.77 -0.13 11.47
CA GLU A 234 -0.51 -0.77 11.78
C GLU A 234 -1.01 -1.58 10.58
N VAL A 235 -0.55 -1.21 9.38
CA VAL A 235 -0.73 -2.00 8.16
C VAL A 235 0.63 -2.18 7.49
N ILE A 236 0.96 -3.39 7.09
CA ILE A 236 2.20 -3.70 6.38
C ILE A 236 1.85 -4.18 4.98
N PHE A 237 2.25 -3.39 3.99
CA PHE A 237 2.18 -3.76 2.60
C PHE A 237 3.45 -4.52 2.20
N THR A 238 3.29 -5.69 1.57
CA THR A 238 4.41 -6.53 1.16
C THR A 238 4.18 -7.12 -0.24
N ALA A 239 5.23 -7.72 -0.79
CA ALA A 239 5.18 -8.45 -2.05
C ALA A 239 5.78 -9.84 -1.82
N SER A 240 4.92 -10.81 -1.57
CA SER A 240 5.27 -12.22 -1.46
C SER A 240 4.80 -12.96 -2.69
N ALA A 241 5.61 -13.83 -3.20
CA ALA A 241 5.32 -14.51 -4.45
C ALA A 241 4.80 -15.94 -4.23
N SER A 242 5.09 -16.57 -3.09
CA SER A 242 4.52 -17.85 -2.69
C SER A 242 3.95 -17.77 -1.28
N LEU A 243 3.11 -18.75 -0.95
CA LEU A 243 2.52 -18.86 0.39
C LEU A 243 3.59 -19.13 1.45
N GLU A 244 4.59 -19.94 1.14
CA GLU A 244 5.70 -20.27 2.07
C GLU A 244 6.52 -19.03 2.41
N GLU A 245 6.83 -18.20 1.41
CA GLU A 245 7.51 -16.91 1.61
C GLU A 245 6.65 -15.98 2.48
N ALA A 246 5.36 -15.90 2.19
CA ALA A 246 4.42 -15.09 2.96
C ALA A 246 4.29 -15.54 4.41
N GLN A 247 4.22 -16.84 4.66
CA GLN A 247 4.17 -17.43 6.02
C GLN A 247 5.44 -17.14 6.81
N ALA A 248 6.61 -17.26 6.17
CA ALA A 248 7.88 -16.93 6.80
C ALA A 248 7.94 -15.44 7.19
N PHE A 249 7.60 -14.56 6.26
CA PHE A 249 7.52 -13.11 6.51
C PHE A 249 6.51 -12.79 7.60
N TYR A 250 5.31 -13.35 7.53
CA TYR A 250 4.22 -13.11 8.48
C TYR A 250 4.65 -13.46 9.92
N ARG A 251 5.23 -14.65 10.13
CA ARG A 251 5.73 -15.07 11.45
C ARG A 251 6.82 -14.12 11.95
N THR A 252 7.86 -13.90 11.17
CA THR A 252 8.98 -13.03 11.55
C THR A 252 8.50 -11.63 11.91
N GLN A 253 7.59 -11.07 11.11
CA GLN A 253 7.09 -9.72 11.35
C GLN A 253 6.23 -9.65 12.61
N LYS A 254 5.34 -10.63 12.85
CA LYS A 254 4.54 -10.70 14.08
C LYS A 254 5.41 -10.90 15.33
N GLU A 255 6.47 -11.69 15.25
CA GLU A 255 7.46 -11.85 16.32
C GLU A 255 8.21 -10.53 16.62
N GLN A 256 8.60 -9.78 15.60
CA GLN A 256 9.24 -8.47 15.77
C GLN A 256 8.28 -7.45 16.40
N VAL A 257 7.00 -7.46 16.05
CA VAL A 257 5.96 -6.62 16.67
C VAL A 257 5.84 -6.93 18.17
N ILE A 258 5.84 -8.21 18.54
CA ILE A 258 5.83 -8.63 19.96
C ILE A 258 7.11 -8.16 20.67
N ALA A 259 8.27 -8.33 20.05
CA ALA A 259 9.55 -7.88 20.58
C ALA A 259 9.61 -6.34 20.77
N ALA A 260 8.88 -5.59 19.95
CA ALA A 260 8.69 -4.15 20.10
C ALA A 260 7.65 -3.76 21.17
N GLY A 261 7.12 -4.74 21.95
CA GLY A 261 6.14 -4.50 23.02
C GLY A 261 4.72 -4.20 22.51
N ARG A 262 4.41 -4.53 21.26
CA ARG A 262 3.11 -4.25 20.63
C ARG A 262 2.27 -5.53 20.48
N ASN A 263 0.96 -5.35 20.41
CA ASN A 263 0.05 -6.47 20.14
C ASN A 263 0.08 -6.80 18.64
N PRO A 264 0.46 -8.05 18.25
CA PRO A 264 0.50 -8.46 16.84
C PRO A 264 -0.86 -8.48 16.16
N ASP A 265 -1.97 -8.60 16.89
CA ASP A 265 -3.32 -8.56 16.33
C ASP A 265 -3.74 -7.16 15.86
N HIS A 266 -3.03 -6.13 16.30
CA HIS A 266 -3.21 -4.75 15.86
C HIS A 266 -2.29 -4.35 14.71
N VAL A 267 -1.71 -5.32 14.01
CA VAL A 267 -0.89 -5.12 12.81
C VAL A 267 -1.40 -6.03 11.70
N VAL A 268 -1.88 -5.42 10.62
CA VAL A 268 -2.50 -6.11 9.48
C VAL A 268 -1.46 -6.25 8.36
N ILE A 269 -1.20 -7.47 7.89
CA ILE A 269 -0.24 -7.75 6.81
C ILE A 269 -1.00 -8.03 5.52
N MET A 270 -0.77 -7.17 4.50
CA MET A 270 -1.52 -7.16 3.25
C MET A 270 -0.58 -7.22 2.04
N PRO A 271 -0.23 -8.41 1.53
CA PRO A 271 0.52 -8.51 0.27
C PRO A 271 -0.27 -7.97 -0.92
N GLY A 272 0.46 -7.39 -1.88
CA GLY A 272 -0.09 -6.97 -3.16
C GLY A 272 -0.34 -8.17 -4.08
N VAL A 273 -1.48 -8.18 -4.76
CA VAL A 273 -1.88 -9.23 -5.70
C VAL A 273 -2.57 -8.63 -6.92
N MET A 274 -2.25 -9.14 -8.10
CA MET A 274 -2.88 -8.77 -9.37
C MET A 274 -3.79 -9.92 -9.84
N PRO A 275 -5.09 -9.89 -9.55
CA PRO A 275 -6.02 -10.87 -10.11
C PRO A 275 -6.30 -10.56 -11.57
N ILE A 276 -6.29 -11.60 -12.41
CA ILE A 276 -6.75 -11.61 -13.79
C ILE A 276 -8.03 -12.44 -13.82
N ILE A 277 -9.15 -11.74 -13.83
CA ILE A 277 -10.47 -12.32 -13.64
C ILE A 277 -11.12 -12.59 -14.98
N GLY A 278 -11.63 -13.81 -15.16
CA GLY A 278 -12.53 -14.18 -16.23
C GLY A 278 -13.80 -14.82 -15.68
N ARG A 279 -14.88 -14.80 -16.44
CA ARG A 279 -16.09 -15.56 -16.10
C ARG A 279 -15.86 -17.06 -16.24
N THR A 280 -14.86 -17.44 -17.05
CA THR A 280 -14.30 -18.80 -17.13
C THR A 280 -12.78 -18.75 -16.97
N ARG A 281 -12.17 -19.90 -16.66
CA ARG A 281 -10.70 -20.02 -16.58
C ARG A 281 -10.04 -19.77 -17.92
N GLU A 282 -10.70 -20.13 -19.01
CA GLU A 282 -10.24 -19.91 -20.40
C GLU A 282 -10.20 -18.42 -20.73
N GLU A 283 -11.23 -17.66 -20.36
CA GLU A 283 -11.26 -16.20 -20.53
C GLU A 283 -10.12 -15.53 -19.75
N ALA A 284 -9.93 -15.90 -18.48
CA ALA A 284 -8.85 -15.35 -17.65
C ALA A 284 -7.47 -15.63 -18.26
N LYS A 285 -7.22 -16.86 -18.69
CA LYS A 285 -5.97 -17.25 -19.36
C LYS A 285 -5.75 -16.53 -20.70
N ALA A 286 -6.81 -16.38 -21.50
CA ALA A 286 -6.74 -15.65 -22.76
C ALA A 286 -6.41 -14.16 -22.53
N LEU A 287 -7.03 -13.53 -21.51
CA LEU A 287 -6.73 -12.16 -21.12
C LEU A 287 -5.28 -12.00 -20.66
N TRP A 288 -4.81 -12.89 -19.78
CA TRP A 288 -3.42 -12.89 -19.32
C TRP A 288 -2.42 -13.02 -20.47
N LYS A 289 -2.67 -13.97 -21.38
CA LYS A 289 -1.85 -14.13 -22.58
C LYS A 289 -1.85 -12.87 -23.44
N LYS A 290 -3.03 -12.27 -23.68
CA LYS A 290 -3.17 -11.05 -24.48
C LYS A 290 -2.42 -9.88 -23.87
N LEU A 291 -2.52 -9.67 -22.55
CA LEU A 291 -1.79 -8.63 -21.83
C LEU A 291 -0.27 -8.77 -22.02
N ASN A 292 0.26 -9.98 -21.85
CA ASN A 292 1.70 -10.23 -21.95
C ASN A 292 2.22 -10.07 -23.39
N THR A 293 1.43 -10.42 -24.43
CA THR A 293 1.83 -10.18 -25.83
C THR A 293 1.93 -8.69 -26.20
N LEU A 294 1.33 -7.82 -25.40
CA LEU A 294 1.37 -6.37 -25.62
C LEU A 294 2.48 -5.67 -24.83
N VAL A 295 3.26 -6.39 -24.04
CA VAL A 295 4.37 -5.79 -23.27
C VAL A 295 5.47 -5.31 -24.24
N ASP A 296 5.99 -4.12 -23.97
CA ASP A 296 7.24 -3.65 -24.59
C ASP A 296 8.40 -4.50 -24.05
N ILE A 297 8.86 -5.45 -24.86
CA ILE A 297 9.88 -6.42 -24.46
C ILE A 297 11.23 -5.75 -24.20
N GLU A 298 11.60 -4.73 -24.95
CA GLU A 298 12.86 -4.00 -24.71
C GLU A 298 12.86 -3.35 -23.33
N ASN A 299 11.77 -2.70 -22.97
CA ASN A 299 11.59 -2.13 -21.62
C ASN A 299 11.51 -3.21 -20.54
N GLY A 300 10.80 -4.30 -20.80
CA GLY A 300 10.73 -5.46 -19.90
C GLY A 300 12.10 -6.08 -19.64
N LEU A 301 12.89 -6.27 -20.68
CA LEU A 301 14.25 -6.81 -20.61
C LEU A 301 15.18 -5.89 -19.80
N ARG A 302 15.07 -4.58 -20.00
CA ARG A 302 15.83 -3.58 -19.23
C ARG A 302 15.49 -3.64 -17.73
N GLN A 303 14.21 -3.74 -17.39
CA GLN A 303 13.77 -3.89 -15.99
C GLN A 303 14.27 -5.20 -15.37
N LEU A 304 14.23 -6.29 -16.13
CA LEU A 304 14.72 -7.59 -15.69
C LEU A 304 16.24 -7.57 -15.50
N SER A 305 16.98 -6.95 -16.42
CA SER A 305 18.45 -6.77 -16.33
C SER A 305 18.85 -6.01 -15.06
N LEU A 306 18.15 -4.94 -14.73
CA LEU A 306 18.38 -4.19 -13.47
C LEU A 306 18.12 -5.05 -12.23
N ARG A 307 17.07 -5.87 -12.24
CA ARG A 307 16.77 -6.76 -11.12
C ARG A 307 17.77 -7.87 -10.92
N PHE A 308 18.26 -8.42 -12.03
CA PHE A 308 19.24 -9.50 -12.02
C PHE A 308 20.67 -8.98 -11.86
N SER A 309 20.87 -7.65 -11.87
CA SER A 309 22.19 -7.00 -11.90
C SER A 309 23.08 -7.56 -13.02
N MET A 310 22.47 -7.86 -14.17
CA MET A 310 23.09 -8.54 -15.30
C MET A 310 22.51 -7.99 -16.61
N ASP A 311 23.37 -7.71 -17.58
CA ASP A 311 22.90 -7.29 -18.91
C ASP A 311 22.34 -8.49 -19.68
N LEU A 312 21.01 -8.55 -19.74
CA LEU A 312 20.29 -9.61 -20.44
C LEU A 312 20.14 -9.36 -21.94
N SER A 313 20.51 -8.18 -22.44
CA SER A 313 20.41 -7.84 -23.87
C SER A 313 21.35 -8.69 -24.78
N GLN A 314 22.36 -9.31 -24.16
CA GLN A 314 23.33 -10.18 -24.87
C GLN A 314 22.80 -11.60 -25.14
N TYR A 315 21.66 -11.95 -24.54
CA TYR A 315 21.10 -13.31 -24.66
C TYR A 315 19.95 -13.38 -25.66
N PRO A 316 19.77 -14.51 -26.34
CA PRO A 316 18.67 -14.67 -27.29
C PRO A 316 17.31 -14.62 -26.54
N LEU A 317 16.43 -13.73 -26.98
CA LEU A 317 15.12 -13.54 -26.36
C LEU A 317 14.26 -14.80 -26.36
N ASP A 318 14.32 -15.58 -27.40
CA ASP A 318 13.54 -16.81 -27.57
C ASP A 318 14.30 -18.06 -27.07
N GLY A 319 15.45 -17.83 -26.40
CA GLY A 319 16.21 -18.86 -25.72
C GLY A 319 15.80 -19.03 -24.26
N PRO A 320 16.39 -20.01 -23.55
CA PRO A 320 16.19 -20.22 -22.14
C PRO A 320 16.71 -19.02 -21.32
N VAL A 321 16.15 -18.82 -20.13
CA VAL A 321 16.64 -17.80 -19.19
C VAL A 321 18.06 -18.17 -18.77
N PRO A 322 19.05 -17.26 -18.88
CA PRO A 322 20.43 -17.56 -18.48
C PRO A 322 20.54 -17.79 -16.97
N GLU A 323 21.58 -18.52 -16.57
CA GLU A 323 21.90 -18.63 -15.14
C GLU A 323 22.31 -17.27 -14.59
N VAL A 324 21.65 -16.88 -13.49
CA VAL A 324 21.88 -15.58 -12.86
C VAL A 324 22.76 -15.79 -11.63
N PRO A 325 23.94 -15.16 -11.56
CA PRO A 325 24.76 -15.21 -10.36
C PRO A 325 24.01 -14.60 -9.18
N LEU A 326 24.00 -15.28 -8.04
CA LEU A 326 23.43 -14.75 -6.80
C LEU A 326 24.37 -13.67 -6.26
N GLY A 327 24.06 -12.41 -6.55
CA GLY A 327 24.77 -11.24 -6.01
C GLY A 327 24.22 -10.79 -4.66
N GLU A 328 24.82 -9.75 -4.07
CA GLU A 328 24.39 -9.17 -2.76
C GLU A 328 23.01 -8.47 -2.79
N GLY A 329 22.34 -8.39 -3.94
CA GLY A 329 21.05 -7.74 -4.13
C GLY A 329 19.85 -8.60 -3.73
N ASN A 330 18.70 -8.32 -4.31
CA ASN A 330 17.39 -8.94 -3.99
C ASN A 330 17.31 -10.42 -4.42
N GLN A 331 18.11 -11.28 -3.78
CA GLN A 331 18.32 -12.70 -4.11
C GLN A 331 17.01 -13.50 -4.15
N SER A 332 16.07 -13.22 -3.23
CA SER A 332 14.80 -13.94 -3.15
C SER A 332 13.97 -13.75 -4.42
N ARG A 333 13.88 -12.52 -4.93
CA ARG A 333 13.11 -12.23 -6.16
C ARG A 333 13.77 -12.79 -7.41
N VAL A 334 15.10 -12.72 -7.49
CA VAL A 334 15.86 -13.30 -8.61
C VAL A 334 15.63 -14.80 -8.64
N LYS A 335 15.82 -15.48 -7.52
CA LYS A 335 15.60 -16.94 -7.39
C LYS A 335 14.17 -17.30 -7.77
N LEU A 336 13.17 -16.59 -7.22
CA LEU A 336 11.77 -16.85 -7.53
C LEU A 336 11.47 -16.76 -9.03
N MET A 337 11.95 -15.72 -9.70
CA MET A 337 11.73 -15.51 -11.14
C MET A 337 12.44 -16.59 -11.98
N THR A 338 13.65 -16.99 -11.60
CA THR A 338 14.38 -18.05 -12.26
C THR A 338 13.74 -19.42 -12.02
N ASP A 339 13.26 -19.70 -10.82
CA ASP A 339 12.55 -20.94 -10.49
C ASP A 339 11.20 -21.03 -11.24
N MET A 340 10.46 -19.91 -11.32
CA MET A 340 9.25 -19.81 -12.13
C MET A 340 9.57 -20.08 -13.61
N ALA A 341 10.58 -19.44 -14.16
CA ALA A 341 10.98 -19.63 -15.55
C ALA A 341 11.34 -21.08 -15.86
N LYS A 342 12.06 -21.76 -14.96
CA LYS A 342 12.40 -23.18 -15.10
C LYS A 342 11.16 -24.08 -15.00
N ARG A 343 10.29 -23.84 -14.02
CA ARG A 343 9.07 -24.63 -13.79
C ARG A 343 8.09 -24.52 -14.96
N GLU A 344 7.95 -23.33 -15.53
CA GLU A 344 6.99 -23.03 -16.61
C GLU A 344 7.63 -23.08 -18.00
N ASN A 345 8.93 -23.41 -18.07
CA ASN A 345 9.73 -23.48 -19.30
C ASN A 345 9.65 -22.19 -20.13
N LEU A 346 9.74 -21.02 -19.45
CA LEU A 346 9.65 -19.73 -20.10
C LEU A 346 10.93 -19.39 -20.84
N THR A 347 10.77 -18.78 -22.01
CA THR A 347 11.86 -18.08 -22.72
C THR A 347 12.22 -16.78 -21.98
N LEU A 348 13.38 -16.20 -22.29
CA LEU A 348 13.78 -14.90 -21.74
C LEU A 348 12.75 -13.80 -22.08
N ARG A 349 12.18 -13.83 -23.29
CA ARG A 349 11.09 -12.94 -23.73
C ARG A 349 9.87 -13.05 -22.84
N GLU A 350 9.42 -14.26 -22.58
CA GLU A 350 8.23 -14.51 -21.75
C GLU A 350 8.46 -14.11 -20.29
N LEU A 351 9.63 -14.42 -19.74
CA LEU A 351 9.99 -13.96 -18.40
C LEU A 351 10.04 -12.44 -18.31
N ALA A 352 10.62 -11.75 -19.31
CA ALA A 352 10.66 -10.30 -19.35
C ALA A 352 9.24 -9.69 -19.43
N ALA A 353 8.35 -10.30 -20.22
CA ALA A 353 6.96 -9.88 -20.31
C ALA A 353 6.21 -10.04 -18.99
N VAL A 354 6.30 -11.21 -18.35
CA VAL A 354 5.66 -11.49 -17.06
C VAL A 354 6.20 -10.57 -15.98
N ALA A 355 7.52 -10.41 -15.90
CA ALA A 355 8.17 -9.57 -14.91
C ALA A 355 7.77 -8.09 -15.02
N ALA A 356 7.70 -7.57 -16.24
CA ALA A 356 7.24 -6.19 -16.49
C ALA A 356 5.73 -6.07 -16.25
N GLY A 357 4.93 -7.02 -16.70
CA GLY A 357 3.48 -7.02 -16.60
C GLY A 357 3.00 -7.00 -15.14
N SER A 358 3.52 -7.91 -14.32
CA SER A 358 3.17 -8.00 -12.90
C SER A 358 3.83 -6.94 -12.01
N ARG A 359 4.88 -6.28 -12.50
CA ARG A 359 5.71 -5.33 -11.75
C ARG A 359 6.28 -5.94 -10.45
N GLY A 360 6.43 -7.27 -10.43
CA GLY A 360 6.98 -8.05 -9.32
C GLY A 360 5.98 -8.43 -8.23
N HIS A 361 4.70 -8.24 -8.46
CA HIS A 361 3.65 -8.74 -7.60
C HIS A 361 3.12 -10.10 -8.07
N ARG A 362 2.52 -10.84 -7.16
CA ARG A 362 1.88 -12.12 -7.43
C ARG A 362 0.68 -11.93 -8.35
N VAL A 363 0.51 -12.85 -9.29
CA VAL A 363 -0.62 -12.87 -10.23
C VAL A 363 -1.46 -14.12 -9.96
N ILE A 364 -2.78 -13.95 -9.94
CA ILE A 364 -3.74 -15.04 -9.89
C ILE A 364 -4.58 -14.96 -11.18
N VAL A 365 -4.66 -16.05 -11.93
CA VAL A 365 -5.41 -16.11 -13.19
C VAL A 365 -6.53 -17.13 -13.05
N GLY A 366 -7.78 -16.68 -13.03
CA GLY A 366 -8.91 -17.60 -12.83
C GLY A 366 -10.27 -16.94 -12.69
N THR A 367 -11.20 -17.70 -12.19
CA THR A 367 -12.57 -17.27 -11.86
C THR A 367 -12.62 -16.65 -10.47
N ALA A 368 -13.78 -16.14 -10.07
CA ALA A 368 -14.01 -15.63 -8.72
C ALA A 368 -13.74 -16.69 -7.65
N GLU A 369 -14.14 -17.94 -7.90
CA GLU A 369 -13.92 -19.06 -7.01
C GLU A 369 -12.44 -19.36 -6.85
N ASP A 370 -11.66 -19.38 -7.94
CA ASP A 370 -10.21 -19.61 -7.90
C ASP A 370 -9.49 -18.54 -7.06
N ILE A 371 -9.92 -17.28 -7.18
CA ILE A 371 -9.36 -16.16 -6.40
C ILE A 371 -9.77 -16.28 -4.94
N ALA A 372 -11.02 -16.64 -4.67
CA ALA A 372 -11.50 -16.81 -3.30
C ALA A 372 -10.86 -18.02 -2.60
N ASP A 373 -10.59 -19.11 -3.31
CA ASP A 373 -9.84 -20.28 -2.81
C ASP A 373 -8.43 -19.88 -2.37
N ASP A 374 -7.73 -19.15 -3.23
CA ASP A 374 -6.38 -18.65 -2.95
C ASP A 374 -6.38 -17.71 -1.73
N PHE A 375 -7.28 -16.74 -1.67
CA PHE A 375 -7.37 -15.80 -0.55
C PHE A 375 -7.71 -16.49 0.76
N GLN A 376 -8.62 -17.45 0.74
CA GLN A 376 -8.97 -18.27 1.89
C GLN A 376 -7.76 -19.06 2.38
N GLN A 377 -7.04 -19.72 1.49
CA GLN A 377 -5.85 -20.47 1.83
C GLN A 377 -4.79 -19.59 2.51
N TRP A 378 -4.51 -18.42 1.96
CA TRP A 378 -3.52 -17.49 2.53
C TRP A 378 -3.96 -16.96 3.90
N LEU A 379 -5.23 -16.67 4.09
CA LEU A 379 -5.77 -16.22 5.38
C LEU A 379 -5.68 -17.32 6.43
N GLU A 380 -6.16 -18.54 6.12
CA GLU A 380 -6.24 -19.66 7.05
C GLU A 380 -4.86 -20.20 7.42
N GLN A 381 -3.91 -20.18 6.48
CA GLN A 381 -2.56 -20.71 6.70
C GLN A 381 -1.56 -19.66 7.19
N GLY A 382 -2.00 -18.44 7.52
CA GLY A 382 -1.15 -17.42 8.11
C GLY A 382 -0.15 -16.81 7.14
N GLY A 383 -0.53 -16.66 5.88
CA GLY A 383 0.24 -15.92 4.86
C GLY A 383 -0.13 -14.45 4.77
N ALA A 384 -1.36 -14.09 5.17
CA ALA A 384 -1.87 -12.71 5.07
C ALA A 384 -3.05 -12.46 6.02
N ASP A 385 -3.31 -11.18 6.35
CA ASP A 385 -4.55 -10.71 6.98
C ASP A 385 -5.53 -10.14 5.96
N GLY A 386 -5.09 -9.96 4.73
CA GLY A 386 -5.83 -9.37 3.63
C GLY A 386 -4.92 -9.12 2.43
N PHE A 387 -5.40 -8.37 1.45
CA PHE A 387 -4.67 -8.13 0.22
C PHE A 387 -4.84 -6.69 -0.28
N ASN A 388 -3.78 -6.13 -0.88
CA ASN A 388 -3.88 -4.97 -1.74
C ASN A 388 -4.15 -5.44 -3.17
N ILE A 389 -5.36 -5.23 -3.63
CA ILE A 389 -5.83 -5.62 -4.96
C ILE A 389 -5.28 -4.64 -5.99
N MET A 390 -4.69 -5.16 -7.03
CA MET A 390 -4.05 -4.43 -8.11
C MET A 390 -4.68 -4.78 -9.46
N PRO A 391 -5.84 -4.21 -9.83
CA PRO A 391 -6.50 -4.56 -11.07
C PRO A 391 -5.59 -4.34 -12.28
N ALA A 392 -5.47 -5.35 -13.15
CA ALA A 392 -4.58 -5.29 -14.30
C ALA A 392 -5.01 -4.24 -15.32
N ILE A 393 -6.31 -4.03 -15.46
CA ILE A 393 -6.98 -3.08 -16.36
C ILE A 393 -8.00 -2.30 -15.53
N MET A 394 -8.05 -0.99 -15.69
CA MET A 394 -9.04 -0.13 -15.05
C MET A 394 -9.99 0.47 -16.09
N PRO A 395 -11.32 0.45 -15.83
CA PRO A 395 -11.97 0.00 -14.61
C PRO A 395 -12.38 -1.50 -14.63
N GLU A 396 -12.28 -2.20 -15.75
CA GLU A 396 -12.96 -3.46 -16.05
C GLU A 396 -12.61 -4.57 -15.05
N GLN A 397 -11.33 -4.71 -14.68
CA GLN A 397 -10.92 -5.75 -13.72
C GLN A 397 -11.29 -5.36 -12.27
N LEU A 398 -11.44 -4.08 -11.94
CA LEU A 398 -12.02 -3.64 -10.68
C LEU A 398 -13.52 -3.96 -10.65
N ASP A 399 -14.23 -3.69 -11.74
CA ASP A 399 -15.66 -3.99 -11.85
C ASP A 399 -15.94 -5.48 -11.70
N LEU A 400 -15.18 -6.34 -12.38
CA LEU A 400 -15.28 -7.79 -12.24
C LEU A 400 -14.96 -8.28 -10.83
N PHE A 401 -13.96 -7.66 -10.16
CA PHE A 401 -13.64 -8.00 -8.78
C PHE A 401 -14.81 -7.68 -7.85
N VAL A 402 -15.41 -6.50 -7.99
CA VAL A 402 -16.57 -6.07 -7.19
C VAL A 402 -17.82 -6.90 -7.52
N GLU A 403 -18.05 -7.21 -8.80
CA GLU A 403 -19.23 -7.95 -9.26
C GLU A 403 -19.19 -9.45 -8.89
N LEU A 404 -18.01 -10.07 -8.99
CA LEU A 404 -17.91 -11.53 -8.90
C LEU A 404 -17.14 -12.01 -7.66
N VAL A 405 -15.98 -11.40 -7.34
CA VAL A 405 -15.13 -11.90 -6.26
C VAL A 405 -15.65 -11.48 -4.89
N ILE A 406 -16.06 -10.21 -4.72
CA ILE A 406 -16.62 -9.75 -3.44
C ILE A 406 -17.82 -10.59 -3.00
N PRO A 407 -18.85 -10.84 -3.82
CA PRO A 407 -19.98 -11.69 -3.43
C PRO A 407 -19.55 -13.11 -3.04
N GLU A 408 -18.58 -13.71 -3.73
CA GLU A 408 -18.07 -15.03 -3.39
C GLU A 408 -17.33 -15.04 -2.05
N LEU A 409 -16.53 -14.03 -1.75
CA LEU A 409 -15.87 -13.87 -0.44
C LEU A 409 -16.90 -13.67 0.69
N CYS A 410 -17.95 -12.88 0.46
CA CYS A 410 -19.06 -12.68 1.41
C CYS A 410 -19.83 -13.98 1.64
N ARG A 411 -20.16 -14.73 0.58
CA ARG A 411 -20.84 -16.03 0.67
C ARG A 411 -20.06 -17.04 1.52
N ARG A 412 -18.71 -16.97 1.48
CA ARG A 412 -17.84 -17.81 2.33
C ARG A 412 -17.67 -17.27 3.75
N GLY A 413 -18.19 -16.10 4.08
CA GLY A 413 -17.97 -15.43 5.36
C GLY A 413 -16.56 -14.88 5.54
N LEU A 414 -15.79 -14.78 4.46
CA LEU A 414 -14.39 -14.29 4.46
C LEU A 414 -14.29 -12.77 4.39
N PHE A 415 -15.34 -12.08 3.94
CA PHE A 415 -15.37 -10.63 3.82
C PHE A 415 -16.72 -10.07 4.29
N ARG A 416 -16.78 -8.75 4.50
CA ARG A 416 -17.98 -8.05 4.98
C ARG A 416 -18.96 -7.75 3.86
N ASP A 417 -20.24 -7.77 4.17
CA ASP A 417 -21.30 -7.28 3.28
C ASP A 417 -21.47 -5.76 3.40
N GLU A 418 -21.24 -5.20 4.59
CA GLU A 418 -21.35 -3.77 4.89
C GLU A 418 -20.22 -3.29 5.81
N TYR A 419 -19.93 -1.98 5.76
CA TYR A 419 -19.04 -1.36 6.72
C TYR A 419 -19.68 -1.34 8.11
N GLU A 420 -18.99 -1.87 9.09
CA GLU A 420 -19.51 -2.01 10.46
C GLU A 420 -19.25 -0.76 11.31
N PHE A 421 -18.14 -0.05 11.04
CA PHE A 421 -17.66 1.06 11.86
C PHE A 421 -17.51 2.36 11.08
N ALA A 422 -17.41 3.48 11.80
CA ALA A 422 -17.30 4.81 11.20
C ALA A 422 -15.88 5.12 10.71
N THR A 423 -14.87 4.71 11.46
CA THR A 423 -13.47 5.03 11.18
C THR A 423 -12.75 3.89 10.45
N LEU A 424 -11.68 4.24 9.73
CA LEU A 424 -10.81 3.26 9.09
C LEU A 424 -10.17 2.32 10.11
N ARG A 425 -9.69 2.87 11.22
CA ARG A 425 -9.02 2.12 12.28
C ARG A 425 -9.89 1.00 12.81
N GLU A 426 -11.15 1.29 13.12
CA GLU A 426 -12.10 0.30 13.59
C GLU A 426 -12.43 -0.77 12.54
N ASN A 427 -12.63 -0.36 11.27
CA ASN A 427 -12.90 -1.29 10.18
C ASN A 427 -11.73 -2.25 9.90
N LEU A 428 -10.48 -1.81 10.15
CA LEU A 428 -9.29 -2.67 10.08
C LEU A 428 -9.12 -3.56 11.32
N GLY A 429 -9.88 -3.34 12.40
CA GLY A 429 -9.72 -4.06 13.67
C GLY A 429 -8.49 -3.63 14.47
N LEU A 430 -8.01 -2.43 14.26
CA LEU A 430 -6.86 -1.87 14.96
C LEU A 430 -7.25 -1.32 16.34
N LYS A 431 -6.22 -1.10 17.18
CA LYS A 431 -6.43 -0.48 18.49
C LYS A 431 -7.08 0.91 18.33
N VAL A 432 -8.21 1.12 18.99
CA VAL A 432 -8.81 2.46 19.12
C VAL A 432 -7.90 3.32 20.00
N ILE A 433 -7.57 4.52 19.54
CA ILE A 433 -6.72 5.44 20.28
C ILE A 433 -7.61 6.27 21.22
N THR A 434 -7.58 5.89 22.48
CA THR A 434 -8.27 6.60 23.58
C THR A 434 -7.37 7.69 24.19
N GLU A 435 -7.87 8.41 25.19
CA GLU A 435 -7.10 9.41 25.93
C GLU A 435 -5.93 8.80 26.72
N GLU A 436 -6.07 7.54 27.13
CA GLU A 436 -5.09 6.82 27.97
C GLU A 436 -4.05 6.01 27.16
N SER A 437 -4.14 6.02 25.83
CA SER A 437 -3.32 5.15 24.96
C SER A 437 -2.21 5.91 24.22
#